data_a38342a559b61be29b5a31a4474e69df
#
_entry.id   a38342a559b61be29b5a31a4474e69df
#
_cell.length_a   1.000
_cell.length_b   1.000
_cell.length_c   1.000
_cell.angle_alpha   90.00
_cell.angle_beta   90.00
_cell.angle_gamma   90.00
#
_symmetry.space_group_name_H-M   'P 1'
#
loop_
_entity.id
_entity.type
_entity.pdbx_description
1 polymer ?
#
loop_
_entity_poly.entity_id
_entity_poly.type
_entity_poly.pdbx_seq_one_letter_code
_entity_poly.pdbx_strand_id
1 'polypeptide(L)'
;MKVLITPRGFANYGLDEVEKMRKAGLEVHYNDTGLAYTHEEFKELAKDADAIIVGVDKMDAEMMSGCPNLKAVCKFGVGTDNIDLDYAKEHDIYVGRCVGGNSRSVAEHVMALMFAESKNLYYSIDEVKDHKWAKPTGLEIYGKKLGIIGFGMIGKYLADYA
;
A
#
# COMPACT_ATOMS: atom_id res chain seq x y z
N MET A 1 6.23 -18.88 16.22
CA MET A 1 5.57 -17.57 16.07
C MET A 1 4.69 -17.63 14.84
N LYS A 2 3.43 -17.19 14.98
CA LYS A 2 2.45 -17.12 13.90
C LYS A 2 2.43 -15.72 13.29
N VAL A 3 2.56 -15.64 11.97
CA VAL A 3 2.53 -14.39 11.20
C VAL A 3 1.31 -14.41 10.29
N LEU A 4 0.46 -13.40 10.41
CA LEU A 4 -0.66 -13.16 9.51
C LEU A 4 -0.30 -12.03 8.52
N ILE A 5 -0.53 -12.25 7.23
CA ILE A 5 -0.33 -11.26 6.16
C ILE A 5 -1.66 -10.98 5.48
N THR A 6 -2.23 -9.81 5.69
CA THR A 6 -3.59 -9.49 5.21
C THR A 6 -3.65 -8.84 3.82
N PRO A 7 -2.65 -8.11 3.34
CA PRO A 7 -2.74 -7.45 2.04
C PRO A 7 -2.98 -8.47 0.91
N ARG A 8 -4.13 -8.37 0.25
CA ARG A 8 -4.56 -9.26 -0.85
C ARG A 8 -3.59 -9.33 -2.04
N GLY A 9 -2.78 -8.31 -2.23
CA GLY A 9 -1.78 -8.25 -3.30
C GLY A 9 -0.39 -8.74 -2.89
N PHE A 10 -0.19 -9.13 -1.63
CA PHE A 10 1.12 -9.56 -1.15
C PHE A 10 1.61 -10.82 -1.88
N ALA A 11 0.72 -11.78 -2.10
CA ALA A 11 1.04 -13.04 -2.78
C ALA A 11 1.53 -12.86 -4.23
N ASN A 12 1.18 -11.76 -4.89
CA ASN A 12 1.60 -11.52 -6.28
C ASN A 12 3.13 -11.36 -6.43
N TYR A 13 3.82 -10.87 -5.38
CA TYR A 13 5.25 -10.55 -5.45
C TYR A 13 6.01 -10.92 -4.17
N GLY A 14 5.34 -11.40 -3.13
CA GLY A 14 5.89 -11.61 -1.78
C GLY A 14 6.11 -13.08 -1.39
N LEU A 15 5.90 -14.05 -2.29
CA LEU A 15 6.01 -15.48 -1.95
C LEU A 15 7.42 -15.88 -1.53
N ASP A 16 8.45 -15.28 -2.13
CA ASP A 16 9.83 -15.52 -1.72
C ASP A 16 10.09 -15.09 -0.27
N GLU A 17 9.44 -14.00 0.17
CA GLU A 17 9.54 -13.52 1.55
C GLU A 17 8.77 -14.45 2.50
N VAL A 18 7.63 -14.99 2.08
CA VAL A 18 6.89 -16.02 2.84
C VAL A 18 7.80 -17.24 3.07
N GLU A 19 8.47 -17.72 2.03
CA GLU A 19 9.38 -18.87 2.15
C GLU A 19 10.59 -18.57 3.06
N LYS A 20 11.13 -17.35 3.02
CA LYS A 20 12.20 -16.94 3.95
C LYS A 20 11.72 -16.96 5.40
N MET A 21 10.51 -16.44 5.67
CA MET A 21 9.90 -16.47 6.98
C MET A 21 9.66 -17.91 7.47
N ARG A 22 9.15 -18.81 6.61
CA ARG A 22 8.96 -20.21 6.93
C ARG A 22 10.26 -20.93 7.23
N LYS A 23 11.32 -20.68 6.44
CA LYS A 23 12.66 -21.21 6.69
C LYS A 23 13.28 -20.70 8.00
N ALA A 24 12.87 -19.51 8.45
CA ALA A 24 13.25 -18.97 9.74
C ALA A 24 12.42 -19.55 10.92
N GLY A 25 11.54 -20.53 10.66
CA GLY A 25 10.73 -21.19 11.67
C GLY A 25 9.41 -20.47 12.03
N LEU A 26 8.97 -19.53 11.19
CA LEU A 26 7.70 -18.85 11.37
C LEU A 26 6.57 -19.63 10.68
N GLU A 27 5.44 -19.73 11.34
CA GLU A 27 4.17 -20.21 10.75
C GLU A 27 3.51 -19.01 10.06
N VAL A 28 3.43 -19.03 8.73
CA VAL A 28 2.94 -17.90 7.95
C VAL A 28 1.62 -18.23 7.27
N HIS A 29 0.59 -17.49 7.62
CA HIS A 29 -0.68 -17.42 6.92
C HIS A 29 -0.74 -16.11 6.12
N TYR A 30 -1.02 -16.17 4.83
CA TYR A 30 -1.15 -14.99 3.99
C TYR A 30 -2.46 -15.02 3.19
N ASN A 31 -2.93 -13.86 2.81
CA ASN A 31 -4.14 -13.74 2.00
C ASN A 31 -3.86 -14.14 0.55
N ASP A 32 -4.33 -15.30 0.16
CA ASP A 32 -4.25 -15.86 -1.21
C ASP A 32 -5.58 -15.77 -1.96
N THR A 33 -6.61 -15.21 -1.35
CA THR A 33 -7.95 -15.13 -1.93
C THR A 33 -8.08 -14.07 -3.02
N GLY A 34 -7.18 -13.09 -3.05
CA GLY A 34 -7.26 -11.91 -3.92
C GLY A 34 -8.32 -10.89 -3.49
N LEU A 35 -9.10 -11.18 -2.44
CA LEU A 35 -10.13 -10.30 -1.88
C LEU A 35 -9.68 -9.73 -0.53
N ALA A 36 -10.21 -8.57 -0.15
CA ALA A 36 -10.00 -8.06 1.20
C ALA A 36 -10.78 -8.93 2.20
N TYR A 37 -10.18 -9.20 3.35
CA TYR A 37 -10.91 -9.81 4.45
C TYR A 37 -12.01 -8.88 4.96
N THR A 38 -13.14 -9.43 5.35
CA THR A 38 -14.11 -8.72 6.17
C THR A 38 -13.53 -8.47 7.56
N HIS A 39 -14.13 -7.57 8.31
CA HIS A 39 -13.67 -7.30 9.68
C HIS A 39 -13.71 -8.55 10.56
N GLU A 40 -14.76 -9.36 10.44
CA GLU A 40 -14.94 -10.59 11.21
C GLU A 40 -13.91 -11.66 10.83
N GLU A 41 -13.67 -11.86 9.54
CA GLU A 41 -12.63 -12.78 9.07
C GLU A 41 -11.25 -12.36 9.57
N PHE A 42 -10.92 -11.07 9.46
CA PHE A 42 -9.66 -10.55 9.95
C PHE A 42 -9.50 -10.76 11.46
N LYS A 43 -10.53 -10.45 12.24
CA LYS A 43 -10.55 -10.63 13.71
C LYS A 43 -10.31 -12.09 14.10
N GLU A 44 -10.94 -13.03 13.43
CA GLU A 44 -10.76 -14.46 13.72
C GLU A 44 -9.36 -14.95 13.34
N LEU A 45 -8.83 -14.54 12.18
CA LEU A 45 -7.49 -14.91 11.73
C LEU A 45 -6.38 -14.27 12.59
N ALA A 46 -6.61 -13.06 13.10
CA ALA A 46 -5.64 -12.32 13.90
C ALA A 46 -5.50 -12.81 15.33
N LYS A 47 -6.52 -13.47 15.86
CA LYS A 47 -6.67 -13.86 17.28
C LYS A 47 -5.46 -14.56 17.90
N ASP A 48 -4.83 -15.45 17.14
CA ASP A 48 -3.67 -16.22 17.58
C ASP A 48 -2.33 -15.74 17.01
N ALA A 49 -2.32 -14.59 16.29
CA ALA A 49 -1.14 -14.10 15.64
C ALA A 49 -0.14 -13.47 16.64
N ASP A 50 1.13 -13.81 16.50
CA ASP A 50 2.24 -13.12 17.18
C ASP A 50 2.68 -11.85 16.44
N ALA A 51 2.50 -11.83 15.10
CA ALA A 51 2.79 -10.65 14.27
C ALA A 51 1.81 -10.57 13.10
N ILE A 52 1.48 -9.33 12.71
CA ILE A 52 0.54 -9.08 11.62
C ILE A 52 1.17 -8.09 10.63
N ILE A 53 1.17 -8.44 9.34
CA ILE A 53 1.48 -7.52 8.25
C ILE A 53 0.16 -7.02 7.69
N VAL A 54 -0.11 -5.73 7.84
CA VAL A 54 -1.39 -5.11 7.44
C VAL A 54 -1.24 -4.20 6.22
N GLY A 55 -2.26 -4.19 5.39
CA GLY A 55 -2.45 -3.21 4.33
C GLY A 55 -3.28 -2.02 4.82
N VAL A 56 -4.52 -1.98 4.38
CA VAL A 56 -5.51 -0.96 4.74
C VAL A 56 -6.42 -1.40 5.90
N ASP A 57 -6.26 -2.62 6.35
CA ASP A 57 -7.05 -3.19 7.43
C ASP A 57 -6.85 -2.38 8.72
N LYS A 58 -7.93 -2.20 9.47
CA LYS A 58 -7.92 -1.38 10.68
C LYS A 58 -7.29 -2.16 11.84
N MET A 59 -6.26 -1.58 12.44
CA MET A 59 -5.56 -2.08 13.63
C MET A 59 -5.71 -1.07 14.77
N ASP A 60 -6.95 -0.88 15.22
CA ASP A 60 -7.25 -0.06 16.39
C ASP A 60 -7.07 -0.84 17.71
N ALA A 61 -7.32 -0.17 18.82
CA ALA A 61 -7.23 -0.73 20.17
C ALA A 61 -8.12 -1.97 20.32
N GLU A 62 -9.35 -1.97 19.74
CA GLU A 62 -10.26 -3.11 19.80
C GLU A 62 -9.66 -4.34 19.10
N MET A 63 -9.15 -4.16 17.88
CA MET A 63 -8.54 -5.23 17.12
C MET A 63 -7.31 -5.79 17.84
N MET A 64 -6.39 -4.92 18.28
CA MET A 64 -5.16 -5.35 18.95
C MET A 64 -5.44 -6.02 20.31
N SER A 65 -6.42 -5.54 21.07
CA SER A 65 -6.83 -6.18 22.34
C SER A 65 -7.37 -7.59 22.17
N GLY A 66 -7.96 -7.89 21.01
CA GLY A 66 -8.41 -9.23 20.62
C GLY A 66 -7.28 -10.20 20.27
N CYS A 67 -6.02 -9.76 20.22
CA CYS A 67 -4.84 -10.53 19.81
C CYS A 67 -3.85 -10.67 20.97
N PRO A 68 -4.09 -11.55 21.96
CA PRO A 68 -3.33 -11.59 23.21
C PRO A 68 -1.85 -11.96 23.04
N ASN A 69 -1.46 -12.55 21.91
CA ASN A 69 -0.07 -12.93 21.61
C ASN A 69 0.68 -11.90 20.75
N LEU A 70 0.00 -10.82 20.32
CA LEU A 70 0.52 -9.87 19.36
C LEU A 70 1.72 -9.09 19.90
N LYS A 71 2.84 -9.15 19.18
CA LYS A 71 4.11 -8.48 19.51
C LYS A 71 4.52 -7.46 18.45
N ALA A 72 4.01 -7.59 17.22
CA ALA A 72 4.37 -6.69 16.14
C ALA A 72 3.25 -6.50 15.13
N VAL A 73 3.10 -5.26 14.67
CA VAL A 73 2.30 -4.88 13.50
C VAL A 73 3.21 -4.23 12.48
N CYS A 74 3.29 -4.78 11.27
CA CYS A 74 4.08 -4.23 10.19
C CYS A 74 3.17 -3.68 9.10
N LYS A 75 3.28 -2.39 8.82
CA LYS A 75 2.55 -1.75 7.73
C LYS A 75 3.17 -2.10 6.38
N PHE A 76 2.40 -2.75 5.51
CA PHE A 76 2.73 -2.91 4.09
C PHE A 76 2.46 -1.59 3.36
N GLY A 77 3.29 -0.59 3.66
CA GLY A 77 3.15 0.79 3.20
C GLY A 77 3.83 1.76 4.14
N VAL A 78 3.56 3.06 3.97
CA VAL A 78 4.19 4.15 4.73
C VAL A 78 3.26 4.75 5.77
N GLY A 79 2.01 5.03 5.39
CA GLY A 79 1.01 5.65 6.27
C GLY A 79 0.51 4.68 7.35
N THR A 80 0.37 5.15 8.56
CA THR A 80 -0.08 4.37 9.71
C THR A 80 -1.43 4.82 10.25
N ASP A 81 -2.21 5.55 9.45
CA ASP A 81 -3.50 6.14 9.86
C ASP A 81 -4.55 5.09 10.28
N ASN A 82 -4.34 3.85 9.86
CA ASN A 82 -5.19 2.70 10.22
C ASN A 82 -4.66 1.91 11.44
N ILE A 83 -3.60 2.37 12.11
CA ILE A 83 -2.99 1.70 13.27
C ILE A 83 -3.03 2.64 14.47
N ASP A 84 -3.56 2.18 15.59
CA ASP A 84 -3.52 2.91 16.85
C ASP A 84 -2.12 2.80 17.47
N LEU A 85 -1.30 3.82 17.20
CA LEU A 85 0.09 3.87 17.64
C LEU A 85 0.24 4.04 19.16
N ASP A 86 -0.71 4.74 19.78
CA ASP A 86 -0.69 4.98 21.22
C ASP A 86 -1.01 3.67 21.95
N TYR A 87 -2.07 2.98 21.54
CA TYR A 87 -2.39 1.67 22.09
C TYR A 87 -1.24 0.68 21.92
N ALA A 88 -0.66 0.61 20.71
CA ALA A 88 0.47 -0.29 20.43
C ALA A 88 1.66 -0.01 21.36
N LYS A 89 1.98 1.25 21.58
CA LYS A 89 3.07 1.68 22.48
C LYS A 89 2.79 1.33 23.95
N GLU A 90 1.57 1.51 24.42
CA GLU A 90 1.17 1.21 25.81
C GLU A 90 1.20 -0.28 26.11
N HIS A 91 1.08 -1.13 25.08
CA HIS A 91 1.03 -2.60 25.19
C HIS A 91 2.29 -3.29 24.65
N ASP A 92 3.39 -2.55 24.48
CA ASP A 92 4.68 -3.08 24.00
C ASP A 92 4.59 -3.81 22.64
N ILE A 93 3.64 -3.38 21.77
CA ILE A 93 3.50 -3.90 20.41
C ILE A 93 4.36 -3.05 19.47
N TYR A 94 5.36 -3.70 18.85
CA TYR A 94 6.21 -3.02 17.87
C TYR A 94 5.43 -2.66 16.60
N VAL A 95 5.59 -1.42 16.11
CA VAL A 95 5.00 -1.00 14.85
C VAL A 95 6.07 -0.64 13.83
N GLY A 96 6.17 -1.45 12.77
CA GLY A 96 7.04 -1.22 11.62
C GLY A 96 6.31 -0.68 10.39
N ARG A 97 7.04 0.01 9.50
CA ARG A 97 6.50 0.51 8.22
C ARG A 97 7.56 0.59 7.13
N CYS A 98 7.15 0.50 5.86
CA CYS A 98 8.06 0.57 4.70
C CYS A 98 8.30 2.03 4.29
N VAL A 99 9.28 2.70 4.91
CA VAL A 99 9.61 4.08 4.55
C VAL A 99 10.39 4.10 3.24
N GLY A 100 9.88 4.85 2.26
CA GLY A 100 10.56 5.08 0.97
C GLY A 100 10.42 3.96 -0.07
N GLY A 101 9.87 2.79 0.30
CA GLY A 101 9.79 1.63 -0.59
C GLY A 101 9.02 1.86 -1.90
N ASN A 102 8.05 2.75 -1.92
CA ASN A 102 7.24 3.07 -3.11
C ASN A 102 7.44 4.50 -3.64
N SER A 103 8.39 5.27 -3.12
CA SER A 103 8.49 6.71 -3.43
C SER A 103 8.74 6.99 -4.89
N ARG A 104 9.53 6.18 -5.58
CA ARG A 104 9.76 6.28 -7.03
C ARG A 104 8.48 5.97 -7.81
N SER A 105 7.84 4.86 -7.52
CA SER A 105 6.60 4.45 -8.19
C SER A 105 5.49 5.50 -8.05
N VAL A 106 5.40 6.16 -6.88
CA VAL A 106 4.45 7.26 -6.68
C VAL A 106 4.81 8.46 -7.54
N ALA A 107 6.08 8.85 -7.63
CA ALA A 107 6.52 9.95 -8.49
C ALA A 107 6.28 9.65 -9.98
N GLU A 108 6.56 8.43 -10.43
CA GLU A 108 6.26 7.96 -11.79
C GLU A 108 4.75 8.00 -12.08
N HIS A 109 3.93 7.59 -11.10
CA HIS A 109 2.48 7.65 -11.24
C HIS A 109 1.97 9.10 -11.37
N VAL A 110 2.55 10.05 -10.62
CA VAL A 110 2.24 11.49 -10.77
C VAL A 110 2.55 11.96 -12.18
N MET A 111 3.72 11.61 -12.73
CA MET A 111 4.08 11.95 -14.12
C MET A 111 3.08 11.34 -15.12
N ALA A 112 2.71 10.08 -14.92
CA ALA A 112 1.72 9.41 -15.76
C ALA A 112 0.37 10.15 -15.74
N LEU A 113 -0.11 10.57 -14.57
CA LEU A 113 -1.35 11.35 -14.44
C LEU A 113 -1.25 12.71 -15.12
N MET A 114 -0.11 13.41 -14.97
CA MET A 114 0.12 14.69 -15.65
C MET A 114 0.04 14.55 -17.17
N PHE A 115 0.66 13.51 -17.73
CA PHE A 115 0.56 13.22 -19.17
C PHE A 115 -0.85 12.78 -19.57
N ALA A 116 -1.49 11.93 -18.79
CA ALA A 116 -2.85 11.46 -19.06
C ALA A 116 -3.85 12.62 -19.16
N GLU A 117 -3.78 13.55 -18.21
CA GLU A 117 -4.63 14.74 -18.19
C GLU A 117 -4.28 15.69 -19.34
N SER A 118 -3.00 16.06 -19.50
CA SER A 118 -2.58 17.02 -20.52
C SER A 118 -2.84 16.55 -21.95
N LYS A 119 -2.88 15.24 -22.19
CA LYS A 119 -3.12 14.63 -23.51
C LYS A 119 -4.54 14.08 -23.69
N ASN A 120 -5.45 14.32 -22.74
CA ASN A 120 -6.82 13.78 -22.77
C ASN A 120 -6.87 12.26 -23.00
N LEU A 121 -5.92 11.50 -22.38
CA LEU A 121 -5.79 10.06 -22.66
C LEU A 121 -7.07 9.29 -22.28
N TYR A 122 -7.67 9.61 -21.14
CA TYR A 122 -8.88 8.94 -20.67
C TYR A 122 -10.01 9.07 -21.70
N TYR A 123 -10.30 10.32 -22.12
CA TYR A 123 -11.30 10.59 -23.14
C TYR A 123 -11.00 9.88 -24.46
N SER A 124 -9.75 9.94 -24.92
CA SER A 124 -9.33 9.31 -26.17
C SER A 124 -9.48 7.79 -26.14
N ILE A 125 -9.18 7.16 -25.00
CA ILE A 125 -9.33 5.72 -24.80
C ILE A 125 -10.82 5.31 -24.89
N ASP A 126 -11.71 6.06 -24.24
CA ASP A 126 -13.15 5.77 -24.24
C ASP A 126 -13.75 5.95 -25.64
N GLU A 127 -13.38 7.03 -26.34
CA GLU A 127 -13.83 7.23 -27.72
C GLU A 127 -13.40 6.07 -28.65
N VAL A 128 -12.16 5.59 -28.51
CA VAL A 128 -11.68 4.45 -29.32
C VAL A 128 -12.40 3.15 -28.95
N LYS A 129 -12.66 2.91 -27.66
CA LYS A 129 -13.46 1.75 -27.22
C LYS A 129 -14.87 1.76 -27.80
N ASP A 130 -15.44 2.95 -27.95
CA ASP A 130 -16.76 3.17 -28.57
C ASP A 130 -16.72 3.17 -30.12
N HIS A 131 -15.61 2.75 -30.72
CA HIS A 131 -15.38 2.79 -32.17
C HIS A 131 -15.51 4.19 -32.81
N LYS A 132 -15.27 5.24 -32.02
CA LYS A 132 -15.24 6.63 -32.44
C LYS A 132 -13.80 7.10 -32.68
N TRP A 133 -13.64 8.20 -33.40
CA TRP A 133 -12.34 8.81 -33.69
C TRP A 133 -12.35 10.31 -33.39
N ALA A 134 -12.54 10.67 -32.15
CA ALA A 134 -12.38 12.04 -31.69
C ALA A 134 -10.88 12.34 -31.47
N LYS A 135 -10.48 13.55 -31.83
CA LYS A 135 -9.09 14.05 -31.65
C LYS A 135 -9.13 15.28 -30.75
N PRO A 136 -9.28 15.14 -29.44
CA PRO A 136 -9.28 16.27 -28.53
C PRO A 136 -7.90 16.94 -28.54
N THR A 137 -7.89 18.27 -28.59
CA THR A 137 -6.65 19.02 -28.47
C THR A 137 -6.13 18.96 -27.03
N GLY A 138 -4.96 18.36 -26.84
CA GLY A 138 -4.26 18.36 -25.55
C GLY A 138 -3.34 19.57 -25.38
N LEU A 139 -2.70 19.63 -24.23
CA LEU A 139 -1.69 20.64 -23.88
C LEU A 139 -0.31 20.03 -23.91
N GLU A 140 0.69 20.80 -24.35
CA GLU A 140 2.09 20.45 -24.12
C GLU A 140 2.51 20.85 -22.71
N ILE A 141 3.20 19.94 -22.01
CA ILE A 141 3.79 20.23 -20.71
C ILE A 141 5.23 20.71 -20.82
N TYR A 142 5.86 20.55 -22.00
CA TYR A 142 7.20 21.06 -22.25
C TYR A 142 7.28 22.57 -21.98
N GLY A 143 8.31 22.98 -21.25
CA GLY A 143 8.55 24.39 -20.89
C GLY A 143 7.55 24.97 -19.87
N LYS A 144 6.66 24.16 -19.32
CA LYS A 144 5.76 24.58 -18.24
C LYS A 144 6.48 24.57 -16.91
N LYS A 145 5.93 25.30 -15.93
CA LYS A 145 6.46 25.34 -14.57
C LYS A 145 5.64 24.35 -13.72
N LEU A 146 6.35 23.43 -13.06
CA LEU A 146 5.77 22.49 -12.09
C LEU A 146 5.93 23.07 -10.68
N GLY A 147 4.82 23.28 -9.98
CA GLY A 147 4.81 23.59 -8.55
C GLY A 147 4.70 22.31 -7.74
N ILE A 148 5.61 22.11 -6.78
CA ILE A 148 5.59 20.93 -5.88
C ILE A 148 5.35 21.41 -4.46
N ILE A 149 4.23 20.97 -3.85
CA ILE A 149 3.92 21.23 -2.45
C ILE A 149 4.33 20.00 -1.64
N GLY A 150 5.36 20.14 -0.79
CA GLY A 150 6.00 19.02 -0.09
C GLY A 150 7.18 18.43 -0.87
N PHE A 151 8.41 18.72 -0.39
CA PHE A 151 9.65 18.31 -1.05
C PHE A 151 10.38 17.19 -0.28
N GLY A 152 9.60 16.15 0.08
CA GLY A 152 10.10 14.90 0.67
C GLY A 152 10.68 13.97 -0.40
N MET A 153 10.79 12.67 -0.11
CA MET A 153 11.34 11.68 -1.06
C MET A 153 10.60 11.65 -2.39
N ILE A 154 9.26 11.63 -2.36
CA ILE A 154 8.42 11.63 -3.57
C ILE A 154 8.62 12.92 -4.37
N GLY A 155 8.55 14.08 -3.71
CA GLY A 155 8.73 15.38 -4.37
C GLY A 155 10.11 15.55 -5.03
N LYS A 156 11.16 14.98 -4.43
CA LYS A 156 12.51 14.97 -5.02
C LYS A 156 12.56 14.12 -6.29
N TYR A 157 12.04 12.89 -6.25
CA TYR A 157 11.98 12.06 -7.46
C TYR A 157 11.11 12.69 -8.55
N LEU A 158 9.98 13.30 -8.17
CA LEU A 158 9.15 14.01 -9.15
C LEU A 158 9.90 15.17 -9.81
N ALA A 159 10.69 15.93 -9.05
CA ALA A 159 11.51 17.01 -9.59
C ALA A 159 12.63 16.49 -10.51
N ASP A 160 13.19 15.32 -10.23
CA ASP A 160 14.20 14.69 -11.07
C ASP A 160 13.62 14.19 -12.41
N TYR A 161 12.32 13.85 -12.43
CA TYR A 161 11.64 13.35 -13.63
C TYR A 161 11.06 14.47 -14.52
N ALA A 162 10.87 15.67 -13.97
CA ALA A 162 10.23 16.79 -14.66
C ALA A 162 11.24 17.68 -15.39
#